data_13d09a67007a568f3c642f127bc3fb1e
#
_entry.id   13d09a67007a568f3c642f127bc3fb1e
#
_cell.length_a   1.000
_cell.length_b   1.000
_cell.length_c   1.000
_cell.angle_alpha   90.00
_cell.angle_beta   90.00
_cell.angle_gamma   90.00
#
_symmetry.space_group_name_H-M   'P 1'
#
loop_
_entity.id
_entity.type
_entity.pdbx_description
1 polymer ?
#
loop_
_entity_poly.entity_id
_entity_poly.type
_entity_poly.pdbx_seq_one_letter_code
_entity_poly.pdbx_strand_id
1 'polypeptide(L)'
;MPELVGLRKPYIQVRRTDSDCITYGGDQGFFGGAPVGSEDERKKNMGCGIIALADLFLYLANKSEEYRTEKNRNYVNRILTQEEYKKYYNVIYQFLGGIKAGAKGGLSCIRLQRSFNRMAHRNHWELRAKWGLRSKGLYDRIEEMLGKDIPVI
;
A
#
# COMPACT_ATOMS: atom_id res chain seq x y z
N MET A 1 22.40 -15.96 -17.90
CA MET A 1 21.27 -15.00 -17.86
C MET A 1 21.27 -14.35 -16.50
N PRO A 2 21.09 -13.04 -16.38
CA PRO A 2 20.90 -12.44 -15.08
C PRO A 2 19.66 -13.05 -14.42
N GLU A 3 19.79 -13.43 -13.15
CA GLU A 3 18.68 -13.96 -12.37
C GLU A 3 17.65 -12.85 -12.18
N LEU A 4 16.39 -13.10 -12.55
CA LEU A 4 15.31 -12.15 -12.35
C LEU A 4 14.96 -12.07 -10.86
N VAL A 5 15.31 -10.97 -10.25
CA VAL A 5 14.94 -10.68 -8.85
C VAL A 5 13.56 -10.03 -8.83
N GLY A 6 12.62 -10.65 -8.13
CA GLY A 6 11.25 -10.16 -8.06
C GLY A 6 10.49 -10.74 -6.88
N LEU A 7 9.26 -10.27 -6.71
CA LEU A 7 8.36 -10.76 -5.67
C LEU A 7 7.93 -12.21 -5.98
N ARG A 8 7.90 -13.05 -4.95
CA ARG A 8 7.58 -14.49 -5.07
C ARG A 8 6.09 -14.79 -4.92
N LYS A 9 5.37 -13.97 -4.16
CA LYS A 9 3.93 -14.11 -3.97
C LYS A 9 3.17 -13.31 -5.02
N PRO A 10 1.97 -13.74 -5.42
CA PRO A 10 1.11 -12.93 -6.26
C PRO A 10 0.83 -11.58 -5.60
N TYR A 11 0.89 -10.51 -6.41
CA TYR A 11 0.51 -9.19 -5.91
C TYR A 11 -1.00 -9.14 -5.62
N ILE A 12 -1.42 -8.10 -4.88
CA ILE A 12 -2.82 -7.93 -4.50
C ILE A 12 -3.70 -7.88 -5.75
N GLN A 13 -4.77 -8.63 -5.76
CA GLN A 13 -5.72 -8.67 -6.87
C GLN A 13 -7.06 -8.09 -6.44
N VAL A 14 -7.58 -7.16 -7.23
CA VAL A 14 -8.86 -6.50 -6.98
C VAL A 14 -9.75 -6.61 -8.22
N ARG A 15 -10.94 -7.15 -8.05
CA ARG A 15 -11.96 -7.22 -9.10
C ARG A 15 -12.73 -5.91 -9.16
N ARG A 16 -12.72 -5.26 -10.31
CA ARG A 16 -13.48 -4.01 -10.54
C ARG A 16 -14.97 -4.29 -10.58
N THR A 17 -15.76 -3.29 -10.18
CA THR A 17 -17.24 -3.36 -10.25
C THR A 17 -17.79 -2.98 -11.61
N ASP A 18 -17.04 -2.18 -12.39
CA ASP A 18 -17.45 -1.65 -13.70
C ASP A 18 -17.06 -2.55 -14.88
N SER A 19 -16.25 -3.57 -14.60
CA SER A 19 -15.76 -4.53 -15.59
C SER A 19 -15.35 -5.81 -14.89
N ASP A 20 -15.37 -6.96 -15.59
CA ASP A 20 -14.85 -8.21 -15.05
C ASP A 20 -13.31 -8.26 -14.96
N CYS A 21 -12.66 -7.11 -15.10
CA CYS A 21 -11.21 -7.01 -15.02
C CYS A 21 -10.70 -7.12 -13.60
N ILE A 22 -9.56 -7.79 -13.47
CA ILE A 22 -8.78 -7.83 -12.23
C ILE A 22 -7.62 -6.84 -12.38
N THR A 23 -7.49 -5.92 -11.42
CA THR A 23 -6.32 -5.04 -11.27
C THR A 23 -5.34 -5.64 -10.28
N TYR A 24 -4.06 -5.32 -10.47
CA TYR A 24 -3.00 -5.67 -9.51
C TYR A 24 -2.71 -4.46 -8.62
N GLY A 25 -3.19 -4.55 -7.38
CA GLY A 25 -3.17 -3.45 -6.42
C GLY A 25 -4.39 -2.56 -6.51
N GLY A 26 -4.41 -1.54 -5.65
CA GLY A 26 -5.46 -0.53 -5.62
C GLY A 26 -5.35 0.48 -6.75
N ASP A 27 -6.46 1.15 -7.03
CA ASP A 27 -6.55 2.20 -8.05
C ASP A 27 -7.27 3.42 -7.47
N GLN A 28 -6.69 4.60 -7.66
CA GLN A 28 -7.35 5.87 -7.29
C GLN A 28 -8.67 6.07 -8.03
N GLY A 29 -8.81 5.49 -9.22
CA GLY A 29 -10.06 5.48 -9.98
C GLY A 29 -11.24 4.84 -9.25
N PHE A 30 -11.01 4.01 -8.23
CA PHE A 30 -12.08 3.46 -7.38
C PHE A 30 -12.87 4.53 -6.63
N PHE A 31 -12.33 5.73 -6.48
CA PHE A 31 -12.97 6.89 -5.87
C PHE A 31 -13.52 7.88 -6.92
N GLY A 32 -13.71 7.42 -8.18
CA GLY A 32 -14.27 8.22 -9.25
C GLY A 32 -15.70 8.67 -8.97
N GLY A 33 -16.11 9.78 -9.60
CA GLY A 33 -17.48 10.32 -9.46
C GLY A 33 -17.76 11.05 -8.13
N ALA A 34 -16.76 11.24 -7.30
CA ALA A 34 -16.91 11.93 -6.03
C ALA A 34 -17.17 13.43 -6.21
N PRO A 35 -18.03 14.05 -5.36
CA PRO A 35 -18.29 15.48 -5.40
C PRO A 35 -17.02 16.30 -5.19
N VAL A 36 -16.93 17.46 -5.86
CA VAL A 36 -15.82 18.41 -5.69
C VAL A 36 -15.69 18.84 -4.21
N GLY A 37 -14.48 18.86 -3.69
CA GLY A 37 -14.18 19.19 -2.29
C GLY A 37 -14.40 18.05 -1.29
N SER A 38 -14.96 16.92 -1.73
CA SER A 38 -15.21 15.77 -0.86
C SER A 38 -13.91 15.07 -0.43
N GLU A 39 -14.02 14.23 0.60
CA GLU A 39 -12.90 13.36 1.03
C GLU A 39 -12.52 12.35 -0.06
N ASP A 40 -13.50 11.80 -0.76
CA ASP A 40 -13.25 10.82 -1.83
C ASP A 40 -12.60 11.47 -3.05
N GLU A 41 -12.88 12.72 -3.35
CA GLU A 41 -12.12 13.46 -4.38
C GLU A 41 -10.65 13.60 -3.97
N ARG A 42 -10.35 13.90 -2.70
CA ARG A 42 -8.97 13.95 -2.21
C ARG A 42 -8.28 12.58 -2.29
N LYS A 43 -8.99 11.49 -2.00
CA LYS A 43 -8.47 10.12 -2.16
C LYS A 43 -8.14 9.84 -3.62
N LYS A 44 -9.03 10.21 -4.54
CA LYS A 44 -8.82 10.08 -5.99
C LYS A 44 -7.59 10.86 -6.46
N ASN A 45 -7.45 12.10 -6.05
CA ASN A 45 -6.43 13.00 -6.61
C ASN A 45 -5.06 12.90 -5.91
N MET A 46 -5.03 12.47 -4.65
CA MET A 46 -3.83 12.53 -3.80
C MET A 46 -3.58 11.25 -3.01
N GLY A 47 -4.33 10.18 -3.27
CA GLY A 47 -4.30 8.95 -2.48
C GLY A 47 -3.22 7.93 -2.84
N CYS A 48 -2.39 8.17 -3.86
CA CYS A 48 -1.44 7.18 -4.38
C CYS A 48 -0.51 6.60 -3.30
N GLY A 49 0.05 7.43 -2.43
CA GLY A 49 0.91 6.96 -1.34
C GLY A 49 0.18 6.10 -0.32
N ILE A 50 -1.12 6.34 -0.11
CA ILE A 50 -1.93 5.52 0.79
C ILE A 50 -2.24 4.17 0.14
N ILE A 51 -2.52 4.15 -1.16
CA ILE A 51 -2.70 2.91 -1.94
C ILE A 51 -1.42 2.07 -1.87
N ALA A 52 -0.27 2.67 -2.17
CA ALA A 52 1.00 1.96 -2.13
C ALA A 52 1.27 1.33 -0.75
N LEU A 53 0.97 2.06 0.33
CA LEU A 53 1.14 1.54 1.69
C LEU A 53 0.10 0.48 2.07
N ALA A 54 -1.14 0.62 1.62
CA ALA A 54 -2.19 -0.37 1.80
C ALA A 54 -1.84 -1.68 1.09
N ASP A 55 -1.40 -1.60 -0.16
CA ASP A 55 -0.95 -2.74 -0.95
C ASP A 55 0.26 -3.42 -0.30
N LEU A 56 1.24 -2.64 0.17
CA LEU A 56 2.40 -3.17 0.88
C LEU A 56 1.99 -3.96 2.14
N PHE A 57 1.10 -3.43 2.96
CA PHE A 57 0.63 -4.12 4.15
C PHE A 57 -0.14 -5.41 3.83
N LEU A 58 -0.95 -5.42 2.75
CA LEU A 58 -1.64 -6.64 2.30
C LEU A 58 -0.65 -7.66 1.73
N TYR A 59 0.34 -7.21 0.96
CA TYR A 59 1.36 -8.10 0.42
C TYR A 59 2.13 -8.82 1.55
N LEU A 60 2.59 -8.06 2.53
CA LEU A 60 3.28 -8.62 3.69
C LEU A 60 2.38 -9.61 4.46
N ALA A 61 1.11 -9.29 4.66
CA ALA A 61 0.16 -10.16 5.33
C ALA A 61 -0.17 -11.44 4.53
N ASN A 62 -0.14 -11.37 3.20
CA ASN A 62 -0.26 -12.54 2.33
C ASN A 62 1.01 -13.40 2.39
N LYS A 63 2.16 -12.78 2.57
CA LYS A 63 3.46 -13.45 2.64
C LYS A 63 3.63 -14.26 3.93
N SER A 64 3.30 -13.68 5.08
CA SER A 64 3.53 -14.31 6.38
C SER A 64 2.48 -13.89 7.41
N GLU A 65 2.15 -14.82 8.30
CA GLU A 65 1.22 -14.57 9.41
C GLU A 65 1.71 -13.50 10.39
N GLU A 66 3.02 -13.35 10.54
CA GLU A 66 3.62 -12.32 11.42
C GLU A 66 3.23 -10.89 11.03
N TYR A 67 2.88 -10.66 9.75
CA TYR A 67 2.44 -9.34 9.25
C TYR A 67 0.92 -9.17 9.27
N ARG A 68 0.18 -10.16 9.74
CA ARG A 68 -1.28 -10.05 9.87
C ARG A 68 -1.64 -9.26 11.13
N THR A 69 -2.53 -8.32 10.95
CA THR A 69 -3.03 -7.42 12.00
C THR A 69 -4.56 -7.46 12.02
N GLU A 70 -5.18 -6.88 13.02
CA GLU A 70 -6.64 -6.70 13.03
C GLU A 70 -7.17 -5.93 11.81
N LYS A 71 -6.32 -5.08 11.22
CA LYS A 71 -6.69 -4.23 10.09
C LYS A 71 -6.69 -4.95 8.75
N ASN A 72 -5.89 -6.00 8.58
CA ASN A 72 -5.71 -6.66 7.28
C ASN A 72 -6.11 -8.14 7.24
N ARG A 73 -6.25 -8.82 8.38
CA ARG A 73 -6.50 -10.27 8.43
C ARG A 73 -7.71 -10.77 7.63
N ASN A 74 -8.73 -9.92 7.47
CA ASN A 74 -9.95 -10.27 6.74
C ASN A 74 -9.82 -10.14 5.22
N TYR A 75 -8.68 -9.62 4.74
CA TYR A 75 -8.46 -9.28 3.33
C TYR A 75 -7.33 -10.09 2.69
N VAL A 76 -6.71 -11.03 3.43
CA VAL A 76 -5.54 -11.79 2.98
C VAL A 76 -5.92 -13.02 2.14
N ASN A 77 -5.00 -13.42 1.26
CA ASN A 77 -5.02 -14.67 0.48
C ASN A 77 -6.26 -14.86 -0.41
N ARG A 78 -6.82 -13.80 -0.94
CA ARG A 78 -7.98 -13.85 -1.84
C ARG A 78 -8.03 -12.66 -2.80
N ILE A 79 -8.80 -12.79 -3.86
CA ILE A 79 -9.15 -11.67 -4.73
C ILE A 79 -10.20 -10.83 -3.98
N LEU A 80 -9.93 -9.54 -3.83
CA LEU A 80 -10.85 -8.60 -3.21
C LEU A 80 -11.82 -8.03 -4.25
N THR A 81 -13.03 -7.72 -3.84
CA THR A 81 -13.88 -6.83 -4.63
C THR A 81 -13.40 -5.38 -4.47
N GLN A 82 -13.74 -4.52 -5.41
CA GLN A 82 -13.43 -3.09 -5.32
C GLN A 82 -13.95 -2.46 -4.02
N GLU A 83 -15.15 -2.84 -3.59
CA GLU A 83 -15.74 -2.33 -2.35
C GLU A 83 -15.01 -2.83 -1.09
N GLU A 84 -14.57 -4.08 -1.08
CA GLU A 84 -13.74 -4.60 0.02
C GLU A 84 -12.40 -3.88 0.09
N TYR A 85 -11.77 -3.63 -1.06
CA TYR A 85 -10.53 -2.87 -1.11
C TYR A 85 -10.74 -1.43 -0.63
N LYS A 86 -11.81 -0.75 -1.03
CA LYS A 86 -12.15 0.59 -0.54
C LYS A 86 -12.36 0.64 0.98
N LYS A 87 -13.03 -0.38 1.54
CA LYS A 87 -13.18 -0.50 3.00
C LYS A 87 -11.81 -0.62 3.67
N TYR A 88 -10.97 -1.50 3.18
CA TYR A 88 -9.62 -1.68 3.71
C TYR A 88 -8.77 -0.39 3.54
N TYR A 89 -8.79 0.22 2.36
CA TYR A 89 -8.14 1.50 2.12
C TYR A 89 -8.56 2.56 3.14
N ASN A 90 -9.84 2.68 3.45
CA ASN A 90 -10.34 3.63 4.44
C ASN A 90 -9.80 3.37 5.85
N VAL A 91 -9.61 2.11 6.23
CA VAL A 91 -8.97 1.76 7.50
C VAL A 91 -7.52 2.26 7.54
N ILE A 92 -6.78 2.09 6.45
CA ILE A 92 -5.40 2.58 6.34
C ILE A 92 -5.39 4.11 6.25
N TYR A 93 -6.29 4.71 5.47
CA TYR A 93 -6.46 6.15 5.36
C TYR A 93 -6.63 6.83 6.74
N GLN A 94 -7.51 6.30 7.57
CA GLN A 94 -7.73 6.79 8.94
C GLN A 94 -6.51 6.57 9.83
N PHE A 95 -5.87 5.40 9.73
CA PHE A 95 -4.63 5.12 10.48
C PHE A 95 -3.51 6.13 10.16
N LEU A 96 -3.44 6.59 8.92
CA LEU A 96 -2.48 7.60 8.45
C LEU A 96 -2.89 9.05 8.84
N GLY A 97 -4.10 9.24 9.35
CA GLY A 97 -4.66 10.56 9.65
C GLY A 97 -5.18 11.31 8.42
N GLY A 98 -5.49 10.59 7.35
CA GLY A 98 -6.13 11.10 6.14
C GLY A 98 -5.34 12.16 5.37
N ILE A 99 -5.99 12.75 4.38
CA ILE A 99 -5.52 13.91 3.61
C ILE A 99 -6.37 15.12 4.01
N LYS A 100 -5.73 16.15 4.55
CA LYS A 100 -6.44 17.34 5.05
C LYS A 100 -7.12 18.10 3.91
N ALA A 101 -8.24 18.73 4.20
CA ALA A 101 -8.87 19.68 3.29
C ALA A 101 -7.88 20.84 3.00
N GLY A 102 -7.80 21.24 1.72
CA GLY A 102 -6.85 22.26 1.27
C GLY A 102 -5.39 21.78 1.11
N ALA A 103 -5.10 20.50 1.32
CA ALA A 103 -3.78 19.95 1.00
C ALA A 103 -3.47 20.12 -0.49
N LYS A 104 -2.24 20.55 -0.80
CA LYS A 104 -1.76 20.76 -2.19
C LYS A 104 -1.07 19.52 -2.78
N GLY A 105 -1.02 18.42 -2.04
CA GLY A 105 -0.38 17.17 -2.47
C GLY A 105 -0.72 16.01 -1.53
N GLY A 106 -0.33 14.80 -1.95
CA GLY A 106 -0.52 13.58 -1.19
C GLY A 106 0.41 13.46 0.03
N LEU A 107 0.60 12.24 0.49
CA LEU A 107 1.50 11.97 1.61
C LEU A 107 2.96 12.09 1.18
N SER A 108 3.76 12.81 1.98
CA SER A 108 5.20 12.85 1.78
C SER A 108 5.87 11.50 2.11
N CYS A 109 7.02 11.23 1.48
CA CYS A 109 7.81 10.02 1.77
C CYS A 109 8.15 9.89 3.26
N ILE A 110 8.44 11.00 3.95
CA ILE A 110 8.70 11.00 5.40
C ILE A 110 7.47 10.56 6.17
N ARG A 111 6.29 11.01 5.77
CA ARG A 111 5.03 10.60 6.42
C ARG A 111 4.72 9.14 6.16
N LEU A 112 4.94 8.65 4.94
CA LEU A 112 4.82 7.21 4.61
C LEU A 112 5.76 6.36 5.45
N GLN A 113 7.05 6.73 5.51
CA GLN A 113 8.05 6.05 6.34
C GLN A 113 7.63 6.00 7.81
N ARG A 114 7.26 7.14 8.40
CA ARG A 114 6.84 7.22 9.81
C ARG A 114 5.61 6.36 10.07
N SER A 115 4.68 6.33 9.15
CA SER A 115 3.45 5.55 9.26
C SER A 115 3.72 4.05 9.17
N PHE A 116 4.56 3.62 8.23
CA PHE A 116 5.00 2.24 8.16
C PHE A 116 5.69 1.82 9.47
N ASN A 117 6.67 2.60 9.93
CA ASN A 117 7.42 2.28 11.14
C ASN A 117 6.54 2.26 12.40
N ARG A 118 5.51 3.12 12.46
CA ARG A 118 4.52 3.10 13.54
C ARG A 118 3.70 1.80 13.52
N MET A 119 3.29 1.33 12.32
CA MET A 119 2.59 0.05 12.17
C MET A 119 3.49 -1.11 12.59
N ALA A 120 4.72 -1.13 12.08
CA ALA A 120 5.72 -2.15 12.38
C ALA A 120 6.03 -2.21 13.89
N HIS A 121 6.22 -1.07 14.52
CA HIS A 121 6.48 -0.99 15.98
C HIS A 121 5.30 -1.54 16.80
N ARG A 122 4.06 -1.12 16.45
CA ARG A 122 2.85 -1.56 17.17
C ARG A 122 2.61 -3.07 17.08
N ASN A 123 3.05 -3.69 15.98
CA ASN A 123 2.84 -5.12 15.73
C ASN A 123 4.13 -5.94 15.90
N HIS A 124 5.18 -5.35 16.48
CA HIS A 124 6.48 -6.01 16.74
C HIS A 124 7.16 -6.59 15.50
N TRP A 125 6.95 -5.97 14.32
CA TRP A 125 7.63 -6.39 13.08
C TRP A 125 9.10 -5.98 13.12
N GLU A 126 9.98 -6.84 12.60
CA GLU A 126 11.40 -6.51 12.46
C GLU A 126 11.69 -5.54 11.31
N LEU A 127 10.76 -5.45 10.34
CA LEU A 127 10.89 -4.55 9.19
C LEU A 127 10.85 -3.08 9.60
N ARG A 128 11.68 -2.29 8.94
CA ARG A 128 11.72 -0.83 9.08
C ARG A 128 11.85 -0.16 7.73
N ALA A 129 11.01 0.84 7.47
CA ALA A 129 11.14 1.70 6.30
C ALA A 129 12.24 2.73 6.52
N LYS A 130 13.03 2.98 5.47
CA LYS A 130 14.05 4.04 5.43
C LYS A 130 13.77 4.93 4.22
N TRP A 131 13.98 6.22 4.40
CA TRP A 131 13.83 7.25 3.38
C TRP A 131 15.18 7.97 3.20
N GLY A 132 15.40 8.52 1.99
CA GLY A 132 16.56 9.35 1.71
C GLY A 132 17.84 8.56 1.42
N LEU A 133 17.73 7.33 0.95
CA LEU A 133 18.87 6.60 0.42
C LEU A 133 19.45 7.36 -0.78
N ARG A 134 20.76 7.60 -0.75
CA ARG A 134 21.46 8.18 -1.90
C ARG A 134 21.46 7.18 -3.06
N SER A 135 21.48 7.68 -4.30
CA SER A 135 21.45 6.87 -5.53
C SER A 135 22.51 5.76 -5.58
N LYS A 136 23.71 6.02 -5.04
CA LYS A 136 24.73 4.99 -4.88
C LYS A 136 24.29 3.98 -3.83
N GLY A 137 24.07 2.74 -4.25
CA GLY A 137 23.57 1.64 -3.41
C GLY A 137 22.05 1.53 -3.33
N LEU A 138 21.27 2.38 -4.05
CA LEU A 138 19.82 2.26 -4.10
C LEU A 138 19.40 0.96 -4.80
N TYR A 139 20.03 0.64 -5.93
CA TYR A 139 19.75 -0.58 -6.68
C TYR A 139 20.07 -1.83 -5.85
N ASP A 140 21.22 -1.87 -5.19
CA ASP A 140 21.61 -2.99 -4.33
C ASP A 140 20.58 -3.22 -3.23
N ARG A 141 20.03 -2.13 -2.66
CA ARG A 141 18.97 -2.21 -1.65
C ARG A 141 17.64 -2.70 -2.21
N ILE A 142 17.28 -2.27 -3.41
CA ILE A 142 16.07 -2.74 -4.10
C ILE A 142 16.20 -4.25 -4.38
N GLU A 143 17.33 -4.70 -4.91
CA GLU A 143 17.60 -6.11 -5.16
C GLU A 143 17.58 -6.93 -3.86
N GLU A 144 18.21 -6.43 -2.79
CA GLU A 144 18.19 -7.08 -1.48
C GLU A 144 16.77 -7.25 -0.95
N MET A 145 15.93 -6.21 -1.04
CA MET A 145 14.55 -6.26 -0.55
C MET A 145 13.69 -7.21 -1.38
N LEU A 146 13.78 -7.13 -2.70
CA LEU A 146 13.07 -8.03 -3.60
C LEU A 146 13.54 -9.49 -3.43
N GLY A 147 14.84 -9.71 -3.23
CA GLY A 147 15.39 -11.04 -2.92
C GLY A 147 14.85 -11.64 -1.61
N LYS A 148 14.47 -10.79 -0.66
CA LYS A 148 13.77 -11.15 0.59
C LYS A 148 12.25 -11.19 0.43
N ASP A 149 11.74 -11.04 -0.80
CA ASP A 149 10.32 -10.99 -1.09
C ASP A 149 9.60 -9.85 -0.34
N ILE A 150 10.21 -8.67 -0.32
CA ILE A 150 9.67 -7.45 0.31
C ILE A 150 9.47 -6.39 -0.78
N PRO A 151 8.25 -5.90 -1.00
CA PRO A 151 7.98 -4.84 -1.97
C PRO A 151 8.70 -3.55 -1.61
N VAL A 152 9.08 -2.80 -2.65
CA VAL A 152 9.68 -1.45 -2.54
C VAL A 152 8.68 -0.44 -3.08
N ILE A 153 8.46 0.65 -2.39
CA ILE A 153 7.54 1.75 -2.77
C ILE A 153 8.26 3.09 -2.76
#